data_5ebb2f210d3f1bebb7c0b9377f65f35b
#
_entry.id   5ebb2f210d3f1bebb7c0b9377f65f35b
#
_cell.length_a   1.000
_cell.length_b   1.000
_cell.length_c   1.000
_cell.angle_alpha   90.00
_cell.angle_beta   90.00
_cell.angle_gamma   90.00
#
_symmetry.space_group_name_H-M   'P 1'
#
loop_
_entity.id
_entity.type
_entity.pdbx_description
1 polymer ?
#
loop_
_entity_poly.entity_id
_entity_poly.type
_entity_poly.pdbx_seq_one_letter_code
_entity_poly.pdbx_strand_id
1 'polypeptide(L)'
;MGSTIELNNILDEFEALVPFVIPVALGALSLLFLYFIKGLIFAQKKGYAKLPPVPVVPGLPLIGNLLQLKERKPYKTFTKWAQTYGPIYSIRTGAFTLVVLNSTDVAKEALVTRHSSISSRKLSTALKILTFDNALVAASDDNDFHKMGRRHMVTNILGTNAQSPQEAVNFKKMFAYELFGLSLKQALGQNIEDSVYVEELGTTLSRDEIFKILVSDVLDGWKAVMNSLIKEQTNRIASGEEVNSFLDYLLCEAKTLTTEQITIFVWEAILEAADTTLVTTEWAMYELAKDQNLQGLLYEEIKNVCGSDKITEEHLSQLPYLNAVFHESLRKHSPASVALLRYAHEDTQLGGYYIPAGTEIALNIYGCNRDKNEWESPEEWKPERFLLDKEKCDPTDFYKTLAFGAGKRACAGSLQAMLIVCTSIGRLVQEFEWRLPRGGEEENDDTATFTTHKLHPLHAILKPRNHYSLVS
;
A
#
# COMPACT_ATOMS: atom_id res chain seq x y z
N MET A 1 -56.87 -32.78 33.17
CA MET A 1 -56.54 -31.80 34.23
C MET A 1 -55.07 -31.32 34.22
N GLY A 2 -54.14 -32.05 33.67
CA GLY A 2 -52.74 -31.62 33.63
C GLY A 2 -52.39 -30.47 32.66
N SER A 3 -53.02 -30.42 31.49
CA SER A 3 -52.75 -29.46 30.44
C SER A 3 -53.19 -28.01 30.71
N THR A 4 -54.17 -27.82 31.55
CA THR A 4 -54.72 -26.51 31.94
C THR A 4 -53.81 -25.80 32.97
N ILE A 5 -53.13 -26.59 33.81
CA ILE A 5 -52.25 -26.08 34.86
C ILE A 5 -50.88 -25.59 34.23
N GLU A 6 -50.41 -26.33 33.25
CA GLU A 6 -49.18 -25.88 32.52
C GLU A 6 -49.40 -24.58 31.72
N LEU A 7 -50.58 -24.44 31.09
CA LEU A 7 -50.90 -23.22 30.31
C LEU A 7 -51.04 -21.98 31.20
N ASN A 8 -51.62 -22.12 32.39
CA ASN A 8 -51.73 -21.02 33.35
C ASN A 8 -50.37 -20.62 33.91
N ASN A 9 -49.47 -21.55 34.21
CA ASN A 9 -48.12 -21.21 34.65
C ASN A 9 -47.30 -20.45 33.58
N ILE A 10 -47.45 -20.80 32.30
CA ILE A 10 -46.81 -20.08 31.19
C ILE A 10 -47.40 -18.67 31.02
N LEU A 11 -48.70 -18.50 31.22
CA LEU A 11 -49.35 -17.18 31.17
C LEU A 11 -48.92 -16.30 32.34
N ASP A 12 -48.80 -16.84 33.56
CA ASP A 12 -48.33 -16.11 34.72
C ASP A 12 -46.85 -15.68 34.59
N GLU A 13 -45.98 -16.53 34.01
CA GLU A 13 -44.59 -16.15 33.67
C GLU A 13 -44.53 -15.08 32.58
N PHE A 14 -45.43 -15.12 31.58
CA PHE A 14 -45.52 -14.08 30.56
C PHE A 14 -46.01 -12.75 31.15
N GLU A 15 -47.03 -12.74 32.01
CA GLU A 15 -47.50 -11.52 32.69
C GLU A 15 -46.45 -10.92 33.62
N ALA A 16 -45.61 -11.73 34.26
CA ALA A 16 -44.50 -11.27 35.08
C ALA A 16 -43.36 -10.62 34.26
N LEU A 17 -43.16 -11.00 33.00
CA LEU A 17 -42.15 -10.44 32.09
C LEU A 17 -42.61 -9.15 31.39
N VAL A 18 -43.90 -8.98 31.17
CA VAL A 18 -44.47 -7.82 30.45
C VAL A 18 -44.04 -6.47 31.02
N PRO A 19 -44.04 -6.22 32.35
CA PRO A 19 -43.63 -4.96 32.92
C PRO A 19 -42.13 -4.62 32.71
N PHE A 20 -41.30 -5.61 32.40
CA PHE A 20 -39.87 -5.37 32.09
C PHE A 20 -39.61 -5.27 30.58
N VAL A 21 -40.27 -6.08 29.76
CA VAL A 21 -40.10 -6.13 28.31
C VAL A 21 -40.64 -4.85 27.64
N ILE A 22 -41.79 -4.36 28.06
CA ILE A 22 -42.37 -3.13 27.48
C ILE A 22 -41.50 -1.89 27.68
N PRO A 23 -41.02 -1.57 28.89
CA PRO A 23 -40.14 -0.42 29.08
C PRO A 23 -38.80 -0.55 28.30
N VAL A 24 -38.23 -1.74 28.22
CA VAL A 24 -37.00 -1.98 27.45
C VAL A 24 -37.24 -1.80 25.95
N ALA A 25 -38.35 -2.33 25.44
CA ALA A 25 -38.73 -2.16 24.03
C ALA A 25 -39.05 -0.69 23.69
N LEU A 26 -39.73 0.02 24.56
CA LEU A 26 -40.04 1.46 24.42
C LEU A 26 -38.76 2.30 24.52
N GLY A 27 -37.85 1.94 25.40
CA GLY A 27 -36.51 2.59 25.50
C GLY A 27 -35.70 2.39 24.24
N ALA A 28 -35.66 1.18 23.70
CA ALA A 28 -34.95 0.89 22.44
C ALA A 28 -35.58 1.61 21.24
N LEU A 29 -36.91 1.66 21.16
CA LEU A 29 -37.64 2.42 20.14
C LEU A 29 -37.40 3.93 20.26
N SER A 30 -37.36 4.47 21.47
CA SER A 30 -37.06 5.89 21.72
C SER A 30 -35.64 6.23 21.31
N LEU A 31 -34.66 5.37 21.59
CA LEU A 31 -33.27 5.56 21.15
C LEU A 31 -33.12 5.49 19.63
N LEU A 32 -33.81 4.57 18.98
CA LEU A 32 -33.90 4.48 17.52
C LEU A 32 -34.53 5.73 16.90
N PHE A 33 -35.59 6.24 17.49
CA PHE A 33 -36.29 7.44 17.05
C PHE A 33 -35.42 8.70 17.25
N LEU A 34 -34.74 8.81 18.37
CA LEU A 34 -33.76 9.89 18.61
C LEU A 34 -32.59 9.84 17.66
N TYR A 35 -32.10 8.64 17.35
CA TYR A 35 -31.06 8.42 16.33
C TYR A 35 -31.53 8.85 14.94
N PHE A 36 -32.76 8.50 14.58
CA PHE A 36 -33.37 8.88 13.31
C PHE A 36 -33.60 10.40 13.20
N ILE A 37 -34.11 11.05 14.26
CA ILE A 37 -34.27 12.51 14.33
C ILE A 37 -32.91 13.22 14.27
N LYS A 38 -31.91 12.70 14.98
CA LYS A 38 -30.55 13.25 14.93
C LYS A 38 -29.98 13.19 13.52
N GLY A 39 -30.22 12.11 12.78
CA GLY A 39 -29.87 11.98 11.36
C GLY A 39 -30.57 13.02 10.46
N LEU A 40 -31.86 13.26 10.68
CA LEU A 40 -32.65 14.26 9.94
C LEU A 40 -32.21 15.70 10.24
N ILE A 41 -31.92 16.01 11.49
CA ILE A 41 -31.48 17.36 11.91
C ILE A 41 -30.05 17.66 11.39
N PHE A 42 -29.18 16.67 11.37
CA PHE A 42 -27.83 16.84 10.83
C PHE A 42 -27.83 17.02 9.30
N ALA A 43 -28.75 16.37 8.57
CA ALA A 43 -28.88 16.51 7.11
C ALA A 43 -29.30 17.94 6.68
N GLN A 44 -29.91 18.73 7.55
CA GLN A 44 -30.41 20.08 7.22
C GLN A 44 -29.36 21.21 7.29
N LYS A 45 -28.14 20.94 7.71
CA LYS A 45 -27.21 22.03 8.12
C LYS A 45 -26.28 22.61 7.06
N LYS A 46 -26.16 22.09 5.84
CA LYS A 46 -25.29 22.66 4.79
C LYS A 46 -25.83 22.47 3.38
N GLY A 47 -25.43 23.33 2.45
CA GLY A 47 -25.89 23.39 1.05
C GLY A 47 -25.78 22.10 0.21
N TYR A 48 -25.27 21.01 0.78
CA TYR A 48 -25.21 19.67 0.19
C TYR A 48 -26.51 18.87 0.33
N ALA A 49 -27.48 19.33 1.11
CA ALA A 49 -28.76 18.64 1.35
C ALA A 49 -29.62 18.41 0.07
N LYS A 50 -29.23 19.02 -1.05
CA LYS A 50 -29.87 18.83 -2.39
C LYS A 50 -29.25 17.71 -3.22
N LEU A 51 -28.10 17.15 -2.81
CA LEU A 51 -27.44 16.09 -3.54
C LEU A 51 -28.04 14.72 -3.15
N PRO A 52 -28.15 13.77 -4.12
CA PRO A 52 -28.62 12.43 -3.82
C PRO A 52 -27.66 11.71 -2.87
N PRO A 53 -28.16 10.78 -2.04
CA PRO A 53 -27.31 9.90 -1.24
C PRO A 53 -26.54 8.92 -2.15
N VAL A 54 -25.38 8.48 -1.67
CA VAL A 54 -24.57 7.46 -2.37
C VAL A 54 -25.39 6.16 -2.50
N PRO A 55 -25.39 5.49 -3.68
CA PRO A 55 -26.01 4.18 -3.85
C PRO A 55 -25.54 3.19 -2.79
N VAL A 56 -26.45 2.40 -2.22
CA VAL A 56 -26.15 1.47 -1.11
C VAL A 56 -26.21 0.03 -1.60
N VAL A 57 -25.16 -0.74 -1.34
CA VAL A 57 -25.18 -2.20 -1.55
C VAL A 57 -26.03 -2.84 -0.47
N PRO A 58 -27.08 -3.62 -0.81
CA PRO A 58 -27.91 -4.30 0.18
C PRO A 58 -27.10 -5.23 1.08
N GLY A 59 -27.27 -5.09 2.37
CA GLY A 59 -26.60 -5.90 3.40
C GLY A 59 -27.56 -6.42 4.43
N LEU A 60 -27.11 -7.31 5.30
CA LEU A 60 -27.90 -7.89 6.38
C LEU A 60 -28.14 -6.84 7.49
N PRO A 61 -29.27 -6.94 8.23
CA PRO A 61 -29.49 -6.11 9.41
C PRO A 61 -28.33 -6.24 10.39
N LEU A 62 -27.96 -5.15 11.06
CA LEU A 62 -26.89 -5.00 12.05
C LEU A 62 -25.46 -5.16 11.49
N ILE A 63 -25.15 -6.29 10.83
CA ILE A 63 -23.79 -6.61 10.36
C ILE A 63 -23.46 -6.03 8.97
N GLY A 64 -24.49 -5.62 8.20
CA GLY A 64 -24.31 -5.06 6.86
C GLY A 64 -23.71 -6.08 5.88
N ASN A 65 -22.63 -5.69 5.23
CA ASN A 65 -21.96 -6.47 4.18
C ASN A 65 -20.74 -7.28 4.67
N LEU A 66 -20.53 -7.39 5.99
CA LEU A 66 -19.36 -8.08 6.56
C LEU A 66 -19.19 -9.51 6.06
N LEU A 67 -20.29 -10.28 5.94
CA LEU A 67 -20.21 -11.66 5.44
C LEU A 67 -19.84 -11.74 3.96
N GLN A 68 -20.21 -10.71 3.18
CA GLN A 68 -19.87 -10.62 1.75
C GLN A 68 -18.40 -10.21 1.54
N LEU A 69 -17.77 -9.56 2.53
CA LEU A 69 -16.35 -9.20 2.55
C LEU A 69 -15.44 -10.29 3.13
N LYS A 70 -16.00 -11.46 3.48
CA LYS A 70 -15.22 -12.60 4.03
C LYS A 70 -14.17 -13.14 3.05
N GLU A 71 -14.24 -12.81 1.77
CA GLU A 71 -13.22 -13.14 0.79
C GLU A 71 -11.89 -12.43 1.14
N ARG A 72 -10.77 -13.15 0.99
CA ARG A 72 -9.43 -12.61 1.24
C ARG A 72 -9.03 -11.46 0.32
N LYS A 73 -9.82 -11.17 -0.73
CA LYS A 73 -9.55 -10.17 -1.77
C LYS A 73 -10.73 -9.18 -1.90
N PRO A 74 -10.98 -8.33 -0.90
CA PRO A 74 -12.14 -7.42 -0.88
C PRO A 74 -12.17 -6.47 -2.10
N TYR A 75 -11.02 -6.09 -2.64
CA TYR A 75 -10.91 -5.25 -3.83
C TYR A 75 -11.58 -5.87 -5.07
N LYS A 76 -11.54 -7.20 -5.24
CA LYS A 76 -12.25 -7.89 -6.33
C LYS A 76 -13.77 -7.83 -6.14
N THR A 77 -14.25 -7.98 -4.91
CA THR A 77 -15.67 -7.81 -4.56
C THR A 77 -16.11 -6.36 -4.78
N PHE A 78 -15.31 -5.39 -4.39
CA PHE A 78 -15.56 -3.98 -4.67
C PHE A 78 -15.69 -3.70 -6.17
N THR A 79 -14.82 -4.26 -6.99
CA THR A 79 -14.87 -4.09 -8.46
C THR A 79 -16.13 -4.74 -9.06
N LYS A 80 -16.57 -5.91 -8.58
CA LYS A 80 -17.84 -6.54 -9.00
C LYS A 80 -19.04 -5.67 -8.64
N TRP A 81 -19.08 -5.11 -7.44
CA TRP A 81 -20.17 -4.22 -7.03
C TRP A 81 -20.20 -2.92 -7.84
N ALA A 82 -19.06 -2.39 -8.25
CA ALA A 82 -19.01 -1.22 -9.11
C ALA A 82 -19.73 -1.42 -10.45
N GLN A 83 -19.75 -2.65 -10.99
CA GLN A 83 -20.49 -2.98 -12.21
C GLN A 83 -22.01 -2.85 -12.05
N THR A 84 -22.51 -3.02 -10.82
CA THR A 84 -23.96 -2.98 -10.53
C THR A 84 -24.39 -1.63 -9.96
N TYR A 85 -23.60 -1.06 -9.06
CA TYR A 85 -23.95 0.13 -8.27
C TYR A 85 -23.28 1.41 -8.78
N GLY A 86 -22.40 1.29 -9.78
CA GLY A 86 -21.66 2.41 -10.35
C GLY A 86 -20.30 2.67 -9.69
N PRO A 87 -19.59 3.72 -10.16
CA PRO A 87 -18.20 4.00 -9.76
C PRO A 87 -18.05 4.46 -8.31
N ILE A 88 -19.13 4.84 -7.66
CA ILE A 88 -19.19 5.23 -6.25
C ILE A 88 -20.42 4.60 -5.62
N TYR A 89 -20.24 3.89 -4.52
CA TYR A 89 -21.31 3.29 -3.75
C TYR A 89 -20.88 3.14 -2.30
N SER A 90 -21.85 2.85 -1.41
CA SER A 90 -21.59 2.63 0.01
C SER A 90 -21.96 1.22 0.44
N ILE A 91 -21.22 0.72 1.41
CA ILE A 91 -21.47 -0.53 2.11
C ILE A 91 -21.56 -0.26 3.61
N ARG A 92 -22.17 -1.18 4.35
CA ARG A 92 -22.18 -1.16 5.82
C ARG A 92 -21.28 -2.26 6.37
N THR A 93 -20.43 -1.91 7.31
CA THR A 93 -19.57 -2.83 8.06
C THR A 93 -19.90 -2.70 9.55
N GLY A 94 -20.99 -3.39 9.97
CA GLY A 94 -21.56 -3.20 11.30
C GLY A 94 -22.18 -1.80 11.46
N ALA A 95 -21.66 -1.03 12.41
CA ALA A 95 -22.11 0.34 12.68
C ALA A 95 -21.51 1.39 11.73
N PHE A 96 -20.51 1.05 10.94
CA PHE A 96 -19.79 1.99 10.07
C PHE A 96 -20.31 1.95 8.65
N THR A 97 -20.26 3.09 7.98
CA THR A 97 -20.50 3.24 6.54
C THR A 97 -19.18 3.48 5.85
N LEU A 98 -18.89 2.63 4.85
CA LEU A 98 -17.73 2.74 4.00
C LEU A 98 -18.19 3.11 2.59
N VAL A 99 -17.75 4.23 2.07
CA VAL A 99 -17.91 4.62 0.67
C VAL A 99 -16.72 4.10 -0.13
N VAL A 100 -17.00 3.40 -1.21
CA VAL A 100 -15.98 2.78 -2.07
C VAL A 100 -15.94 3.52 -3.40
N LEU A 101 -14.74 3.96 -3.80
CA LEU A 101 -14.48 4.65 -5.05
C LEU A 101 -13.81 3.69 -6.02
N ASN A 102 -14.39 3.54 -7.24
CA ASN A 102 -13.92 2.60 -8.26
C ASN A 102 -13.67 3.27 -9.63
N SER A 103 -13.63 4.60 -9.72
CA SER A 103 -13.21 5.30 -10.92
C SER A 103 -12.09 6.29 -10.61
N THR A 104 -11.23 6.50 -11.59
CA THR A 104 -10.10 7.41 -11.51
C THR A 104 -10.54 8.84 -11.27
N ASP A 105 -11.62 9.29 -11.92
CA ASP A 105 -12.14 10.65 -11.78
C ASP A 105 -12.64 10.94 -10.36
N VAL A 106 -13.48 10.06 -9.81
CA VAL A 106 -13.98 10.22 -8.44
C VAL A 106 -12.85 10.09 -7.42
N ALA A 107 -11.87 9.23 -7.69
CA ALA A 107 -10.68 9.10 -6.86
C ALA A 107 -9.84 10.39 -6.88
N LYS A 108 -9.60 10.99 -8.04
CA LYS A 108 -8.91 12.28 -8.17
C LYS A 108 -9.69 13.40 -7.51
N GLU A 109 -11.03 13.45 -7.66
CA GLU A 109 -11.86 14.39 -6.92
C GLU A 109 -11.65 14.27 -5.41
N ALA A 110 -11.68 13.06 -4.87
CA ALA A 110 -11.48 12.80 -3.44
C ALA A 110 -10.08 13.21 -2.95
N LEU A 111 -9.04 12.83 -3.71
CA LEU A 111 -7.65 12.97 -3.27
C LEU A 111 -7.05 14.35 -3.53
N VAL A 112 -7.52 15.05 -4.58
CA VAL A 112 -6.96 16.34 -5.01
C VAL A 112 -7.93 17.48 -4.71
N THR A 113 -9.15 17.43 -5.25
CA THR A 113 -10.11 18.54 -5.14
C THR A 113 -10.71 18.65 -3.74
N ARG A 114 -11.06 17.53 -3.12
CA ARG A 114 -11.70 17.45 -1.79
C ARG A 114 -10.72 17.04 -0.67
N HIS A 115 -9.41 17.13 -0.92
CA HIS A 115 -8.41 16.69 0.03
C HIS A 115 -8.57 17.32 1.43
N SER A 116 -9.00 18.59 1.50
CA SER A 116 -9.21 19.29 2.78
C SER A 116 -10.26 18.61 3.66
N SER A 117 -11.29 18.00 3.07
CA SER A 117 -12.37 17.31 3.79
C SER A 117 -12.11 15.80 4.02
N ILE A 118 -11.13 15.21 3.31
CA ILE A 118 -10.96 13.74 3.22
C ILE A 118 -9.52 13.30 3.55
N SER A 119 -8.61 14.19 3.93
CA SER A 119 -7.20 13.84 4.17
C SER A 119 -6.95 13.11 5.49
N SER A 120 -7.90 13.11 6.42
CA SER A 120 -7.76 12.47 7.73
C SER A 120 -7.76 10.95 7.65
N ARG A 121 -7.15 10.31 8.66
CA ARG A 121 -7.11 8.86 8.85
C ARG A 121 -7.92 8.49 10.08
N LYS A 122 -8.79 7.49 9.97
CA LYS A 122 -9.48 6.89 11.11
C LYS A 122 -9.09 5.43 11.17
N LEU A 123 -8.14 5.13 12.03
CA LEU A 123 -7.63 3.79 12.16
C LEU A 123 -8.51 2.96 13.10
N SER A 124 -8.69 1.68 12.78
CA SER A 124 -9.23 0.71 13.72
C SER A 124 -8.28 0.53 14.91
N THR A 125 -8.78 -0.03 16.01
CA THR A 125 -7.94 -0.28 17.21
C THR A 125 -6.73 -1.15 16.86
N ALA A 126 -6.89 -2.18 16.01
CA ALA A 126 -5.78 -3.00 15.57
C ALA A 126 -4.74 -2.21 14.77
N LEU A 127 -5.19 -1.37 13.82
CA LEU A 127 -4.27 -0.52 13.05
C LEU A 127 -3.60 0.55 13.92
N LYS A 128 -4.26 1.08 14.94
CA LYS A 128 -3.62 1.98 15.91
C LYS A 128 -2.48 1.31 16.65
N ILE A 129 -2.67 0.07 17.10
CA ILE A 129 -1.60 -0.71 17.73
C ILE A 129 -0.43 -0.91 16.75
N LEU A 130 -0.72 -1.35 15.52
CA LEU A 130 0.29 -1.59 14.48
C LEU A 130 1.01 -0.33 14.00
N THR A 131 0.41 0.84 14.14
CA THR A 131 0.97 2.13 13.72
C THR A 131 1.43 2.99 14.91
N PHE A 132 1.63 2.37 16.06
CA PHE A 132 2.07 3.04 17.29
C PHE A 132 1.26 4.29 17.64
N ASP A 133 -0.07 4.12 17.69
CA ASP A 133 -1.06 5.19 17.93
C ASP A 133 -0.95 6.35 16.90
N ASN A 134 -0.92 6.00 15.62
CA ASN A 134 -0.81 6.92 14.48
C ASN A 134 0.56 7.62 14.36
N ALA A 135 1.62 7.06 14.90
CA ALA A 135 2.96 7.63 14.82
C ALA A 135 3.66 7.42 13.47
N LEU A 136 3.17 6.50 12.62
CA LEU A 136 3.66 6.37 11.24
C LEU A 136 3.20 7.56 10.38
N VAL A 137 4.08 8.08 9.51
CA VAL A 137 3.76 9.20 8.61
C VAL A 137 2.60 8.84 7.67
N ALA A 138 2.59 7.63 7.13
CA ALA A 138 1.49 7.15 6.27
C ALA A 138 0.15 7.04 7.00
N ALA A 139 0.16 6.73 8.28
CA ALA A 139 -1.02 6.49 9.12
C ALA A 139 -1.50 7.73 9.90
N SER A 140 -0.64 8.73 10.12
CA SER A 140 -0.94 9.94 10.89
C SER A 140 -2.01 10.81 10.21
N ASP A 141 -2.71 11.65 10.99
CA ASP A 141 -3.61 12.64 10.44
C ASP A 141 -2.87 13.76 9.69
N ASP A 142 -3.59 14.55 8.89
CA ASP A 142 -3.02 15.71 8.17
C ASP A 142 -2.75 16.87 9.14
N ASN A 143 -1.72 16.70 9.96
CA ASN A 143 -1.27 17.63 10.97
C ASN A 143 0.21 18.02 10.75
N ASP A 144 0.74 18.83 11.64
CA ASP A 144 2.13 19.29 11.51
C ASP A 144 3.15 18.16 11.68
N PHE A 145 2.84 17.14 12.47
CA PHE A 145 3.65 15.92 12.58
C PHE A 145 3.77 15.19 11.24
N HIS A 146 2.66 14.99 10.53
CA HIS A 146 2.67 14.39 9.19
C HIS A 146 3.49 15.21 8.19
N LYS A 147 3.31 16.53 8.17
CA LYS A 147 4.05 17.42 7.26
C LYS A 147 5.55 17.41 7.54
N MET A 148 5.93 17.37 8.81
CA MET A 148 7.33 17.29 9.25
C MET A 148 7.94 15.95 8.86
N GLY A 149 7.33 14.83 9.23
CA GLY A 149 7.81 13.48 8.92
C GLY A 149 7.97 13.27 7.42
N ARG A 150 6.94 13.66 6.63
CA ARG A 150 7.01 13.60 5.17
C ARG A 150 8.18 14.42 4.58
N ARG A 151 8.47 15.61 5.12
CA ARG A 151 9.61 16.43 4.68
C ARG A 151 10.92 15.68 4.93
N HIS A 152 11.11 15.09 6.10
CA HIS A 152 12.33 14.36 6.44
C HIS A 152 12.53 13.13 5.54
N MET A 153 11.48 12.37 5.24
CA MET A 153 11.57 11.19 4.36
C MET A 153 11.96 11.54 2.92
N VAL A 154 11.45 12.62 2.35
CA VAL A 154 11.69 13.00 0.94
C VAL A 154 13.12 13.50 0.70
N THR A 155 13.77 14.12 1.68
CA THR A 155 15.00 14.90 1.45
C THR A 155 16.28 14.06 1.41
N ASN A 156 16.33 12.83 1.95
CA ASN A 156 17.62 12.24 2.37
C ASN A 156 17.89 10.77 1.99
N ILE A 157 17.29 10.20 0.92
CA ILE A 157 17.46 8.76 0.64
C ILE A 157 17.88 8.46 -0.81
N LEU A 158 19.13 8.03 -1.10
CA LEU A 158 19.55 7.37 -2.39
C LEU A 158 20.93 6.67 -2.31
N GLY A 159 21.10 5.46 -2.95
CA GLY A 159 22.39 4.85 -3.35
C GLY A 159 22.55 3.32 -3.37
N THR A 160 23.41 2.75 -4.19
CA THR A 160 23.44 1.46 -4.91
C THR A 160 24.44 0.37 -4.49
N ASN A 161 24.25 -0.95 -4.84
CA ASN A 161 25.04 -1.98 -5.60
C ASN A 161 24.81 -3.46 -5.24
N ALA A 162 24.89 -4.39 -6.24
CA ALA A 162 24.65 -5.85 -6.16
C ALA A 162 25.55 -6.71 -7.08
N GLN A 163 25.65 -8.03 -6.86
CA GLN A 163 26.06 -9.11 -7.84
C GLN A 163 25.75 -10.56 -7.35
N SER A 164 25.79 -11.54 -8.16
CA SER A 164 25.03 -12.61 -8.88
C SER A 164 25.71 -14.04 -8.76
N PRO A 165 25.53 -15.20 -9.47
CA PRO A 165 24.50 -15.86 -10.29
C PRO A 165 24.31 -17.40 -10.17
N GLN A 166 23.40 -18.00 -11.00
CA GLN A 166 23.26 -19.35 -11.60
C GLN A 166 22.73 -20.55 -10.78
N GLU A 167 21.43 -20.55 -10.57
CA GLU A 167 20.51 -21.71 -10.45
C GLU A 167 19.11 -21.17 -10.66
N ALA A 168 18.04 -22.02 -10.77
CA ALA A 168 16.68 -21.46 -10.86
C ALA A 168 16.42 -20.61 -9.61
N VAL A 169 16.46 -19.31 -9.81
CA VAL A 169 16.55 -18.36 -8.72
C VAL A 169 15.14 -18.08 -8.19
N ASN A 170 14.94 -18.31 -6.92
CA ASN A 170 13.79 -17.73 -6.22
C ASN A 170 14.00 -16.22 -6.15
N PHE A 171 13.42 -15.50 -7.13
CA PHE A 171 13.58 -14.05 -7.28
C PHE A 171 13.21 -13.29 -6.00
N LYS A 172 12.08 -13.65 -5.38
CA LYS A 172 11.59 -12.99 -4.17
C LYS A 172 12.61 -13.04 -3.04
N LYS A 173 13.19 -14.23 -2.77
CA LYS A 173 14.14 -14.39 -1.66
C LYS A 173 15.42 -13.60 -1.90
N MET A 174 15.96 -13.68 -3.10
CA MET A 174 17.21 -12.98 -3.48
C MET A 174 17.02 -11.47 -3.47
N PHE A 175 16.01 -10.98 -4.16
CA PHE A 175 15.79 -9.55 -4.35
C PHE A 175 15.32 -8.84 -3.07
N ALA A 176 14.47 -9.51 -2.25
CA ALA A 176 14.09 -8.99 -0.94
C ALA A 176 15.30 -8.76 -0.03
N TYR A 177 16.27 -9.68 -0.03
CA TYR A 177 17.48 -9.56 0.77
C TYR A 177 18.32 -8.35 0.34
N GLU A 178 18.49 -8.14 -0.96
CA GLU A 178 19.24 -6.99 -1.50
C GLU A 178 18.53 -5.66 -1.27
N LEU A 179 17.20 -5.61 -1.52
CA LEU A 179 16.40 -4.41 -1.26
C LEU A 179 16.40 -4.03 0.22
N PHE A 180 16.28 -5.01 1.11
CA PHE A 180 16.35 -4.76 2.55
C PHE A 180 17.72 -4.21 2.94
N GLY A 181 18.81 -4.77 2.41
CA GLY A 181 20.16 -4.24 2.62
C GLY A 181 20.32 -2.81 2.11
N LEU A 182 19.76 -2.51 0.94
CA LEU A 182 19.74 -1.16 0.39
C LEU A 182 18.95 -0.20 1.31
N SER A 183 17.76 -0.59 1.75
CA SER A 183 16.94 0.22 2.65
C SER A 183 17.63 0.48 4.00
N LEU A 184 18.30 -0.53 4.56
CA LEU A 184 19.12 -0.37 5.78
C LEU A 184 20.29 0.60 5.55
N LYS A 185 21.00 0.47 4.43
CA LYS A 185 22.10 1.37 4.09
C LYS A 185 21.64 2.81 3.94
N GLN A 186 20.53 3.05 3.27
CA GLN A 186 19.94 4.37 3.10
C GLN A 186 19.47 4.97 4.43
N ALA A 187 18.84 4.15 5.26
CA ALA A 187 18.32 4.59 6.54
C ALA A 187 19.40 4.83 7.59
N LEU A 188 20.43 3.99 7.63
CA LEU A 188 21.45 3.91 8.69
C LEU A 188 22.86 4.32 8.25
N GLY A 189 23.11 4.52 6.96
CA GLY A 189 24.41 4.92 6.42
C GLY A 189 25.47 3.82 6.37
N GLN A 190 25.16 2.61 6.79
CA GLN A 190 26.13 1.50 6.82
C GLN A 190 25.54 0.19 6.28
N ASN A 191 26.42 -0.63 5.72
CA ASN A 191 26.05 -2.00 5.40
C ASN A 191 26.06 -2.82 6.71
N ILE A 192 24.94 -3.41 7.05
CA ILE A 192 24.89 -4.50 8.02
C ILE A 192 25.36 -5.74 7.26
N GLU A 193 26.68 -5.97 7.22
CA GLU A 193 27.26 -7.01 6.35
C GLU A 193 26.95 -8.41 6.86
N ASP A 194 27.07 -8.67 8.17
CA ASP A 194 26.88 -10.03 8.70
C ASP A 194 25.96 -10.13 9.91
N SER A 195 26.16 -9.32 10.95
CA SER A 195 25.40 -9.40 12.18
C SER A 195 25.51 -8.16 13.07
N VAL A 196 24.52 -7.96 13.93
CA VAL A 196 24.47 -6.87 14.93
C VAL A 196 24.25 -7.47 16.31
N TYR A 197 25.03 -7.04 17.30
CA TYR A 197 24.78 -7.38 18.70
C TYR A 197 23.65 -6.50 19.24
N VAL A 198 22.56 -7.12 19.64
CA VAL A 198 21.39 -6.44 20.20
C VAL A 198 21.43 -6.53 21.71
N GLU A 199 21.82 -5.43 22.37
CA GLU A 199 22.07 -5.38 23.81
C GLU A 199 20.86 -5.80 24.64
N GLU A 200 19.65 -5.31 24.28
CA GLU A 200 18.41 -5.63 25.01
C GLU A 200 18.01 -7.11 24.89
N LEU A 201 18.43 -7.80 23.83
CA LEU A 201 18.19 -9.23 23.62
C LEU A 201 19.37 -10.11 24.10
N GLY A 202 20.51 -9.49 24.38
CA GLY A 202 21.72 -10.17 24.80
C GLY A 202 22.30 -11.14 23.75
N THR A 203 22.02 -10.93 22.47
CA THR A 203 22.41 -11.83 21.38
C THR A 203 22.86 -11.08 20.15
N THR A 204 23.65 -11.77 19.33
CA THR A 204 24.02 -11.27 17.99
C THR A 204 23.04 -11.82 16.97
N LEU A 205 22.42 -10.94 16.19
CA LEU A 205 21.46 -11.28 15.15
C LEU A 205 22.12 -11.11 13.77
N SER A 206 21.94 -12.11 12.92
CA SER A 206 22.28 -12.01 11.50
C SER A 206 21.34 -11.07 10.77
N ARG A 207 21.74 -10.59 9.60
CA ARG A 207 20.91 -9.75 8.72
C ARG A 207 19.55 -10.40 8.39
N ASP A 208 19.50 -11.71 8.19
CA ASP A 208 18.27 -12.47 7.98
C ASP A 208 17.34 -12.48 9.21
N GLU A 209 17.91 -12.57 10.40
CA GLU A 209 17.14 -12.52 11.66
C GLU A 209 16.63 -11.11 11.91
N ILE A 210 17.44 -10.08 11.67
CA ILE A 210 17.03 -8.67 11.74
C ILE A 210 15.88 -8.43 10.75
N PHE A 211 15.99 -8.89 9.51
CA PHE A 211 14.91 -8.79 8.52
C PHE A 211 13.62 -9.43 9.02
N LYS A 212 13.69 -10.65 9.53
CA LYS A 212 12.52 -11.36 10.07
C LYS A 212 11.88 -10.59 11.23
N ILE A 213 12.68 -10.06 12.16
CA ILE A 213 12.19 -9.29 13.30
C ILE A 213 11.53 -7.98 12.83
N LEU A 214 12.17 -7.24 11.94
CA LEU A 214 11.64 -5.95 11.48
C LEU A 214 10.37 -6.08 10.60
N VAL A 215 10.21 -7.20 9.89
CA VAL A 215 9.08 -7.41 8.96
C VAL A 215 7.96 -8.27 9.55
N SER A 216 8.27 -9.26 10.39
CA SER A 216 7.29 -10.25 10.85
C SER A 216 6.93 -10.14 12.33
N ASP A 217 7.80 -9.59 13.16
CA ASP A 217 7.59 -9.48 14.61
C ASP A 217 7.32 -8.02 14.99
N VAL A 218 6.10 -7.60 14.67
CA VAL A 218 5.69 -6.19 14.75
C VAL A 218 5.67 -5.63 16.18
N LEU A 219 5.75 -6.44 17.24
CA LEU A 219 5.50 -5.96 18.60
C LEU A 219 6.66 -6.12 19.60
N ASP A 220 7.50 -7.13 19.53
CA ASP A 220 8.42 -7.44 20.64
C ASP A 220 9.92 -7.26 20.35
N GLY A 221 10.41 -7.54 19.16
CA GLY A 221 11.85 -7.52 18.86
C GLY A 221 12.38 -6.26 18.16
N TRP A 222 11.54 -5.61 17.37
CA TRP A 222 11.96 -4.52 16.47
C TRP A 222 12.51 -3.29 17.23
N LYS A 223 11.92 -2.91 18.37
CA LYS A 223 12.39 -1.77 19.18
C LYS A 223 13.78 -2.00 19.71
N ALA A 224 14.08 -3.23 20.20
CA ALA A 224 15.40 -3.58 20.68
C ALA A 224 16.46 -3.48 19.58
N VAL A 225 16.15 -4.01 18.38
CA VAL A 225 17.03 -3.90 17.22
C VAL A 225 17.24 -2.44 16.85
N MET A 226 16.18 -1.66 16.70
CA MET A 226 16.27 -0.25 16.31
C MET A 226 17.03 0.59 17.35
N ASN A 227 16.80 0.38 18.64
CA ASN A 227 17.51 1.07 19.69
C ASN A 227 19.03 0.78 19.64
N SER A 228 19.41 -0.46 19.37
CA SER A 228 20.82 -0.84 19.23
C SER A 228 21.46 -0.15 18.00
N LEU A 229 20.77 -0.13 16.85
CA LEU A 229 21.23 0.52 15.63
C LEU A 229 21.37 2.05 15.83
N ILE A 230 20.38 2.68 16.46
CA ILE A 230 20.42 4.12 16.76
C ILE A 230 21.55 4.45 17.72
N LYS A 231 21.77 3.63 18.77
CA LYS A 231 22.85 3.82 19.73
C LYS A 231 24.21 3.71 19.05
N GLU A 232 24.40 2.71 18.21
CA GLU A 232 25.64 2.53 17.44
C GLU A 232 25.91 3.75 16.54
N GLN A 233 24.89 4.20 15.77
CA GLN A 233 25.04 5.34 14.90
C GLN A 233 25.30 6.64 15.67
N THR A 234 24.65 6.85 16.81
CA THR A 234 24.92 7.99 17.68
C THR A 234 26.39 8.02 18.15
N ASN A 235 26.95 6.86 18.49
CA ASN A 235 28.35 6.74 18.89
C ASN A 235 29.31 7.05 17.72
N ARG A 236 28.97 6.63 16.51
CA ARG A 236 29.76 6.91 15.30
C ARG A 236 29.78 8.40 14.97
N ILE A 237 28.63 9.08 15.04
CA ILE A 237 28.57 10.55 14.88
C ILE A 237 29.43 11.23 15.96
N ALA A 238 29.34 10.79 17.20
CA ALA A 238 30.13 11.34 18.30
C ALA A 238 31.66 11.11 18.13
N SER A 239 32.07 10.07 17.40
CA SER A 239 33.47 9.81 17.04
C SER A 239 33.96 10.64 15.84
N GLY A 240 33.09 11.44 15.21
CA GLY A 240 33.44 12.34 14.10
C GLY A 240 33.26 11.71 12.71
N GLU A 241 32.50 10.63 12.60
CA GLU A 241 32.13 10.08 11.29
C GLU A 241 31.19 11.03 10.52
N GLU A 242 31.28 10.99 9.20
CA GLU A 242 30.50 11.87 8.32
C GLU A 242 29.01 11.53 8.34
N VAL A 243 28.16 12.57 8.40
CA VAL A 243 26.69 12.47 8.33
C VAL A 243 26.30 12.16 6.89
N ASN A 244 25.79 10.96 6.62
CA ASN A 244 25.46 10.50 5.27
C ASN A 244 24.22 9.60 5.16
N SER A 245 23.43 9.46 6.25
CA SER A 245 22.23 8.66 6.28
C SER A 245 20.99 9.44 6.74
N PHE A 246 19.81 8.83 6.54
CA PHE A 246 18.57 9.40 7.04
C PHE A 246 18.55 9.49 8.57
N LEU A 247 19.04 8.46 9.26
CA LEU A 247 19.18 8.48 10.73
C LEU A 247 20.12 9.58 11.20
N ASP A 248 21.28 9.75 10.54
CA ASP A 248 22.24 10.81 10.88
C ASP A 248 21.61 12.19 10.77
N TYR A 249 20.87 12.42 9.69
CA TYR A 249 20.11 13.65 9.51
C TYR A 249 19.09 13.87 10.63
N LEU A 250 18.32 12.82 11.01
CA LEU A 250 17.34 12.94 12.08
C LEU A 250 17.99 13.24 13.44
N LEU A 251 19.13 12.63 13.73
CA LEU A 251 19.87 12.84 14.97
C LEU A 251 20.50 14.24 15.05
N CYS A 252 21.04 14.76 13.94
CA CYS A 252 21.73 16.03 13.91
C CYS A 252 20.79 17.22 13.73
N GLU A 253 19.83 17.13 12.82
CA GLU A 253 19.03 18.28 12.36
C GLU A 253 17.62 18.32 12.93
N ALA A 254 17.01 17.17 13.21
CA ALA A 254 15.63 17.09 13.67
C ALA A 254 15.50 17.20 15.21
N LYS A 255 16.06 18.25 15.79
CA LYS A 255 16.14 18.49 17.26
C LYS A 255 14.81 18.49 18.00
N THR A 256 13.69 18.56 17.31
CA THR A 256 12.32 18.53 17.87
C THR A 256 11.74 17.13 18.01
N LEU A 257 12.41 16.10 17.44
CA LEU A 257 11.93 14.74 17.51
C LEU A 257 12.40 14.04 18.78
N THR A 258 11.50 13.24 19.35
CA THR A 258 11.88 12.30 20.41
C THR A 258 12.60 11.08 19.82
N THR A 259 13.40 10.38 20.64
CA THR A 259 14.04 9.13 20.22
C THR A 259 13.04 8.11 19.68
N GLU A 260 11.86 8.00 20.30
CA GLU A 260 10.80 7.10 19.83
C GLU A 260 10.28 7.49 18.46
N GLN A 261 10.11 8.78 18.17
CA GLN A 261 9.70 9.27 16.85
C GLN A 261 10.77 8.99 15.79
N ILE A 262 12.05 9.18 16.12
CA ILE A 262 13.17 8.84 15.24
C ILE A 262 13.15 7.33 14.93
N THR A 263 13.03 6.50 15.95
CA THR A 263 12.95 5.03 15.80
C THR A 263 11.85 4.61 14.85
N ILE A 264 10.65 5.16 15.02
CA ILE A 264 9.48 4.86 14.19
C ILE A 264 9.70 5.33 12.74
N PHE A 265 10.24 6.53 12.52
CA PHE A 265 10.47 7.07 11.18
C PHE A 265 11.49 6.25 10.39
N VAL A 266 12.58 5.83 11.03
CA VAL A 266 13.61 5.01 10.39
C VAL A 266 13.06 3.63 10.05
N TRP A 267 12.31 3.00 10.97
CA TRP A 267 11.66 1.72 10.74
C TRP A 267 10.64 1.78 9.60
N GLU A 268 9.77 2.81 9.59
CA GLU A 268 8.79 3.05 8.52
C GLU A 268 9.48 3.18 7.15
N ALA A 269 10.55 3.97 7.07
CA ALA A 269 11.30 4.16 5.83
C ALA A 269 11.89 2.84 5.30
N ILE A 270 12.43 1.99 6.17
CA ILE A 270 12.97 0.68 5.80
C ILE A 270 11.86 -0.24 5.28
N LEU A 271 10.75 -0.34 6.01
CA LEU A 271 9.67 -1.27 5.70
C LEU A 271 8.94 -0.89 4.39
N GLU A 272 8.56 0.39 4.25
CA GLU A 272 7.79 0.85 3.10
C GLU A 272 8.61 0.81 1.80
N ALA A 273 9.90 1.08 1.86
CA ALA A 273 10.78 1.08 0.70
C ALA A 273 11.04 -0.33 0.15
N ALA A 274 11.16 -1.34 1.01
CA ALA A 274 11.54 -2.68 0.60
C ALA A 274 10.39 -3.47 -0.03
N ASP A 275 9.26 -3.60 0.66
CA ASP A 275 8.20 -4.53 0.28
C ASP A 275 7.45 -4.13 -1.00
N THR A 276 7.06 -2.86 -1.13
CA THR A 276 6.34 -2.36 -2.32
C THR A 276 7.20 -2.38 -3.58
N THR A 277 8.49 -2.10 -3.44
CA THR A 277 9.50 -2.16 -4.51
C THR A 277 9.72 -3.60 -4.97
N LEU A 278 9.83 -4.54 -4.03
CA LEU A 278 9.91 -5.97 -4.32
C LEU A 278 8.71 -6.45 -5.14
N VAL A 279 7.50 -6.16 -4.69
CA VAL A 279 6.25 -6.56 -5.35
C VAL A 279 6.21 -6.04 -6.79
N THR A 280 6.51 -4.75 -6.98
CA THR A 280 6.49 -4.14 -8.32
C THR A 280 7.51 -4.79 -9.25
N THR A 281 8.74 -5.00 -8.77
CA THR A 281 9.81 -5.62 -9.58
C THR A 281 9.51 -7.08 -9.89
N GLU A 282 9.02 -7.86 -8.92
CA GLU A 282 8.68 -9.28 -9.10
C GLU A 282 7.60 -9.46 -10.17
N TRP A 283 6.53 -8.66 -10.13
CA TRP A 283 5.46 -8.71 -11.12
C TRP A 283 5.94 -8.28 -12.52
N ALA A 284 6.73 -7.21 -12.61
CA ALA A 284 7.30 -6.79 -13.88
C ALA A 284 8.18 -7.88 -14.50
N MET A 285 9.07 -8.49 -13.71
CA MET A 285 9.94 -9.56 -14.16
C MET A 285 9.16 -10.84 -14.53
N TYR A 286 8.05 -11.13 -13.84
CA TYR A 286 7.15 -12.22 -14.22
C TYR A 286 6.52 -11.99 -15.60
N GLU A 287 5.96 -10.82 -15.86
CA GLU A 287 5.33 -10.49 -17.14
C GLU A 287 6.38 -10.48 -18.29
N LEU A 288 7.57 -9.95 -18.03
CA LEU A 288 8.68 -9.98 -19.00
C LEU A 288 9.21 -11.40 -19.25
N ALA A 289 9.27 -12.27 -18.24
CA ALA A 289 9.68 -13.66 -18.40
C ALA A 289 8.62 -14.49 -19.14
N LYS A 290 7.35 -14.10 -19.03
CA LYS A 290 6.22 -14.71 -19.73
C LYS A 290 6.21 -14.36 -21.23
N ASP A 291 6.50 -13.10 -21.57
CA ASP A 291 6.49 -12.61 -22.95
C ASP A 291 7.89 -12.24 -23.42
N GLN A 292 8.49 -13.13 -24.20
CA GLN A 292 9.86 -12.96 -24.72
C GLN A 292 9.97 -11.83 -25.76
N ASN A 293 8.88 -11.47 -26.44
CA ASN A 293 8.89 -10.36 -27.40
C ASN A 293 8.99 -9.03 -26.68
N LEU A 294 8.17 -8.82 -25.64
CA LEU A 294 8.21 -7.59 -24.84
C LEU A 294 9.54 -7.46 -24.09
N GLN A 295 10.09 -8.57 -23.58
CA GLN A 295 11.43 -8.58 -23.00
C GLN A 295 12.51 -8.23 -24.02
N GLY A 296 12.37 -8.73 -25.28
CA GLY A 296 13.29 -8.42 -26.38
C GLY A 296 13.26 -6.95 -26.75
N LEU A 297 12.06 -6.32 -26.83
CA LEU A 297 11.92 -4.89 -27.09
C LEU A 297 12.64 -4.04 -26.03
N LEU A 298 12.43 -4.38 -24.75
CA LEU A 298 13.10 -3.72 -23.65
C LEU A 298 14.64 -3.86 -23.71
N TYR A 299 15.11 -5.06 -24.02
CA TYR A 299 16.53 -5.33 -24.16
C TYR A 299 17.18 -4.50 -25.27
N GLU A 300 16.54 -4.44 -26.47
CA GLU A 300 17.06 -3.65 -27.59
C GLU A 300 17.05 -2.14 -27.29
N GLU A 301 16.03 -1.63 -26.58
CA GLU A 301 16.05 -0.23 -26.12
C GLU A 301 17.24 0.03 -25.22
N ILE A 302 17.48 -0.79 -24.18
CA ILE A 302 18.58 -0.63 -23.24
C ILE A 302 19.93 -0.72 -23.99
N LYS A 303 20.09 -1.69 -24.88
CA LYS A 303 21.31 -1.88 -25.68
C LYS A 303 21.59 -0.67 -26.56
N ASN A 304 20.57 -0.09 -27.17
CA ASN A 304 20.72 1.09 -28.04
C ASN A 304 21.11 2.34 -27.28
N VAL A 305 20.65 2.51 -26.03
CA VAL A 305 20.92 3.68 -25.19
C VAL A 305 22.24 3.53 -24.42
N CYS A 306 22.43 2.38 -23.78
CA CYS A 306 23.57 2.16 -22.88
C CYS A 306 24.79 1.54 -23.60
N GLY A 307 24.62 0.93 -24.79
CA GLY A 307 25.69 0.21 -25.49
C GLY A 307 26.23 -0.95 -24.64
N SER A 308 27.52 -0.88 -24.31
CA SER A 308 28.20 -1.82 -23.40
C SER A 308 28.15 -1.39 -21.93
N ASP A 309 27.73 -0.18 -21.65
CA ASP A 309 27.75 0.35 -20.29
C ASP A 309 26.58 -0.19 -19.48
N LYS A 310 26.81 -0.29 -18.19
CA LYS A 310 25.76 -0.68 -17.24
C LYS A 310 24.72 0.42 -17.14
N ILE A 311 23.44 0.05 -17.21
CA ILE A 311 22.36 0.99 -16.97
C ILE A 311 22.49 1.63 -15.59
N THR A 312 22.29 2.95 -15.55
CA THR A 312 22.25 3.78 -14.34
C THR A 312 21.01 4.65 -14.35
N GLU A 313 20.75 5.36 -13.26
CA GLU A 313 19.63 6.30 -13.18
C GLU A 313 19.67 7.41 -14.23
N GLU A 314 20.85 7.82 -14.67
CA GLU A 314 21.04 8.86 -15.71
C GLU A 314 20.47 8.44 -17.07
N HIS A 315 20.43 7.14 -17.36
CA HIS A 315 19.88 6.61 -18.60
C HIS A 315 18.35 6.56 -18.61
N LEU A 316 17.70 6.57 -17.43
CA LEU A 316 16.25 6.30 -17.33
C LEU A 316 15.38 7.31 -18.10
N SER A 317 15.82 8.55 -18.23
CA SER A 317 15.12 9.57 -19.02
C SER A 317 15.11 9.27 -20.53
N GLN A 318 16.02 8.41 -21.02
CA GLN A 318 16.18 8.02 -22.41
C GLN A 318 15.58 6.63 -22.72
N LEU A 319 14.92 5.99 -21.73
CA LEU A 319 14.38 4.65 -21.80
C LEU A 319 12.86 4.65 -21.64
N PRO A 320 12.11 5.20 -22.64
CA PRO A 320 10.65 5.33 -22.55
C PRO A 320 9.92 3.98 -22.43
N TYR A 321 10.43 2.90 -23.05
CA TYR A 321 9.82 1.57 -22.94
C TYR A 321 9.99 0.98 -21.55
N LEU A 322 11.16 1.16 -20.93
CA LEU A 322 11.38 0.77 -19.54
C LEU A 322 10.44 1.51 -18.58
N ASN A 323 10.25 2.81 -18.79
CA ASN A 323 9.28 3.58 -18.02
C ASN A 323 7.84 3.08 -18.25
N ALA A 324 7.49 2.70 -19.48
CA ALA A 324 6.19 2.12 -19.80
C ALA A 324 5.98 0.76 -19.11
N VAL A 325 7.00 -0.09 -19.06
CA VAL A 325 7.00 -1.35 -18.29
C VAL A 325 6.73 -1.10 -16.81
N PHE A 326 7.37 -0.11 -16.22
CA PHE A 326 7.14 0.27 -14.83
C PHE A 326 5.70 0.72 -14.58
N HIS A 327 5.18 1.63 -15.39
CA HIS A 327 3.83 2.15 -15.22
C HIS A 327 2.76 1.07 -15.46
N GLU A 328 2.95 0.20 -16.45
CA GLU A 328 2.01 -0.90 -16.71
C GLU A 328 2.03 -1.95 -15.59
N SER A 329 3.19 -2.18 -14.99
CA SER A 329 3.28 -3.06 -13.81
C SER A 329 2.53 -2.47 -12.62
N LEU A 330 2.64 -1.18 -12.37
CA LEU A 330 1.86 -0.47 -11.35
C LEU A 330 0.35 -0.48 -11.65
N ARG A 331 -0.03 -0.36 -12.93
CA ARG A 331 -1.44 -0.42 -13.33
C ARG A 331 -2.05 -1.79 -13.07
N LYS A 332 -1.42 -2.84 -13.60
CA LYS A 332 -1.98 -4.21 -13.56
C LYS A 332 -1.77 -4.88 -12.20
N HIS A 333 -0.63 -4.65 -11.58
CA HIS A 333 -0.18 -5.31 -10.35
C HIS A 333 0.19 -4.31 -9.26
N SER A 334 -0.70 -3.34 -9.01
CA SER A 334 -0.46 -2.33 -7.98
C SER A 334 -0.11 -2.98 -6.63
N PRO A 335 1.00 -2.59 -5.98
CA PRO A 335 1.36 -3.12 -4.66
C PRO A 335 0.24 -2.95 -3.63
N ALA A 336 -0.47 -1.83 -3.66
CA ALA A 336 -1.65 -1.57 -2.85
C ALA A 336 -2.91 -1.66 -3.72
N SER A 337 -3.69 -2.72 -3.57
CA SER A 337 -4.97 -2.89 -4.30
C SER A 337 -6.07 -1.95 -3.79
N VAL A 338 -6.03 -1.58 -2.51
CA VAL A 338 -6.88 -0.56 -1.88
C VAL A 338 -5.98 0.37 -1.10
N ALA A 339 -6.11 1.67 -1.34
CA ALA A 339 -5.36 2.67 -0.57
C ALA A 339 -5.79 2.66 0.90
N LEU A 340 -4.90 3.07 1.79
CA LEU A 340 -5.22 3.28 3.20
C LEU A 340 -6.47 4.14 3.33
N LEU A 341 -7.42 3.71 4.15
CA LEU A 341 -8.72 4.34 4.30
C LEU A 341 -8.61 5.83 4.60
N ARG A 342 -9.48 6.60 3.98
CA ARG A 342 -9.69 8.02 4.26
C ARG A 342 -10.91 8.21 5.14
N TYR A 343 -11.05 9.39 5.67
CA TYR A 343 -12.16 9.75 6.52
C TYR A 343 -12.63 11.17 6.19
N ALA A 344 -13.93 11.32 5.93
CA ALA A 344 -14.53 12.63 5.76
C ALA A 344 -14.75 13.24 7.14
N HIS A 345 -13.95 14.23 7.52
CA HIS A 345 -14.08 14.90 8.80
C HIS A 345 -15.14 15.99 8.81
N GLU A 346 -15.61 16.41 7.64
CA GLU A 346 -16.73 17.32 7.44
C GLU A 346 -17.63 16.83 6.30
N ASP A 347 -18.84 17.38 6.22
CA ASP A 347 -19.75 17.11 5.11
C ASP A 347 -19.12 17.55 3.79
N THR A 348 -19.18 16.69 2.78
CA THR A 348 -18.59 16.95 1.46
C THR A 348 -19.41 16.30 0.35
N GLN A 349 -18.92 16.39 -0.88
CA GLN A 349 -19.49 15.67 -2.03
C GLN A 349 -18.40 14.92 -2.79
N LEU A 350 -18.77 13.80 -3.40
CA LEU A 350 -17.93 13.03 -4.32
C LEU A 350 -18.79 12.45 -5.43
N GLY A 351 -18.36 12.59 -6.69
CA GLY A 351 -19.05 12.05 -7.85
C GLY A 351 -20.51 12.50 -7.96
N GLY A 352 -20.84 13.72 -7.50
CA GLY A 352 -22.19 14.24 -7.47
C GLY A 352 -23.07 13.75 -6.31
N TYR A 353 -22.52 13.00 -5.36
CA TYR A 353 -23.26 12.48 -4.19
C TYR A 353 -22.87 13.21 -2.91
N TYR A 354 -23.80 13.27 -1.97
CA TYR A 354 -23.55 13.78 -0.61
C TYR A 354 -22.80 12.74 0.23
N ILE A 355 -21.73 13.16 0.86
CA ILE A 355 -20.90 12.36 1.78
C ILE A 355 -20.95 13.00 3.16
N PRO A 356 -21.65 12.40 4.13
CA PRO A 356 -21.70 12.94 5.50
C PRO A 356 -20.34 12.91 6.18
N ALA A 357 -20.09 13.87 7.07
CA ALA A 357 -18.99 13.79 8.02
C ALA A 357 -19.04 12.47 8.82
N GLY A 358 -17.90 11.90 9.09
CA GLY A 358 -17.80 10.60 9.76
C GLY A 358 -17.77 9.39 8.81
N THR A 359 -17.92 9.61 7.49
CA THR A 359 -17.87 8.53 6.49
C THR A 359 -16.45 8.08 6.23
N GLU A 360 -16.20 6.77 6.25
CA GLU A 360 -14.96 6.17 5.78
C GLU A 360 -14.99 6.02 4.26
N ILE A 361 -13.84 6.23 3.62
CA ILE A 361 -13.70 6.22 2.16
C ILE A 361 -12.56 5.29 1.78
N ALA A 362 -12.87 4.25 1.00
CA ALA A 362 -11.91 3.35 0.38
C ALA A 362 -11.70 3.70 -1.08
N LEU A 363 -10.45 3.86 -1.49
CA LEU A 363 -10.07 3.94 -2.89
C LEU A 363 -9.66 2.56 -3.38
N ASN A 364 -10.46 1.96 -4.24
CA ASN A 364 -10.16 0.68 -4.88
C ASN A 364 -9.26 0.91 -6.11
N ILE A 365 -7.94 1.00 -5.89
CA ILE A 365 -6.93 1.19 -6.95
C ILE A 365 -7.02 0.07 -7.99
N TYR A 366 -7.18 -1.17 -7.53
CA TYR A 366 -7.37 -2.32 -8.41
C TYR A 366 -8.55 -2.12 -9.38
N GLY A 367 -9.68 -1.64 -8.88
CA GLY A 367 -10.87 -1.36 -9.70
C GLY A 367 -10.65 -0.19 -10.66
N CYS A 368 -10.07 0.91 -10.20
CA CYS A 368 -9.75 2.07 -11.05
C CYS A 368 -8.82 1.68 -12.21
N ASN A 369 -7.81 0.87 -11.93
CA ASN A 369 -6.84 0.43 -12.93
C ASN A 369 -7.35 -0.68 -13.87
N ARG A 370 -8.60 -1.12 -13.69
CA ARG A 370 -9.31 -2.08 -14.55
C ARG A 370 -10.63 -1.54 -15.10
N ASP A 371 -10.90 -0.27 -14.92
CA ASP A 371 -12.06 0.37 -15.50
C ASP A 371 -11.92 0.39 -17.04
N LYS A 372 -12.86 -0.27 -17.72
CA LYS A 372 -12.90 -0.39 -19.20
C LYS A 372 -13.15 0.95 -19.89
N ASN A 373 -13.67 1.95 -19.18
CA ASN A 373 -13.85 3.30 -19.72
C ASN A 373 -12.52 4.07 -19.81
N GLU A 374 -11.56 3.71 -18.94
CA GLU A 374 -10.22 4.33 -18.88
C GLU A 374 -9.15 3.51 -19.61
N TRP A 375 -9.28 2.17 -19.57
CA TRP A 375 -8.26 1.24 -20.02
C TRP A 375 -8.81 0.26 -21.04
N GLU A 376 -8.34 0.33 -22.27
CA GLU A 376 -8.62 -0.69 -23.29
C GLU A 376 -7.99 -2.02 -22.88
N SER A 377 -8.73 -3.15 -23.01
CA SER A 377 -8.27 -4.48 -22.62
C SER A 377 -7.53 -4.50 -21.26
N PRO A 378 -8.18 -4.10 -20.15
CA PRO A 378 -7.49 -3.84 -18.87
C PRO A 378 -6.82 -5.06 -18.27
N GLU A 379 -7.22 -6.28 -18.65
CA GLU A 379 -6.60 -7.52 -18.16
C GLU A 379 -5.30 -7.87 -18.89
N GLU A 380 -5.04 -7.29 -20.07
CA GLU A 380 -3.79 -7.45 -20.78
C GLU A 380 -2.68 -6.60 -20.14
N TRP A 381 -1.48 -7.17 -20.02
CA TRP A 381 -0.28 -6.42 -19.66
C TRP A 381 0.38 -5.90 -20.93
N LYS A 382 0.29 -4.60 -21.16
CA LYS A 382 0.63 -3.95 -22.43
C LYS A 382 1.34 -2.61 -22.16
N PRO A 383 2.66 -2.61 -22.02
CA PRO A 383 3.44 -1.39 -21.75
C PRO A 383 3.20 -0.28 -22.77
N GLU A 384 2.94 -0.63 -24.04
CA GLU A 384 2.77 0.30 -25.14
C GLU A 384 1.65 1.33 -24.91
N ARG A 385 0.68 1.04 -24.02
CA ARG A 385 -0.39 1.99 -23.66
C ARG A 385 0.14 3.28 -22.99
N PHE A 386 1.36 3.24 -22.48
CA PHE A 386 2.03 4.40 -21.91
C PHE A 386 2.93 5.12 -22.93
N LEU A 387 3.12 4.57 -24.13
CA LEU A 387 3.89 5.17 -25.22
C LEU A 387 3.06 5.94 -26.24
N LEU A 388 1.74 5.82 -26.22
CA LEU A 388 0.85 6.38 -27.24
C LEU A 388 0.89 7.92 -27.31
N ASP A 389 1.40 8.57 -26.29
CA ASP A 389 1.54 10.01 -26.19
C ASP A 389 3.02 10.40 -26.08
N LYS A 390 3.83 10.05 -27.09
CA LYS A 390 5.30 10.23 -27.10
C LYS A 390 5.78 11.66 -26.79
N GLU A 391 4.92 12.66 -27.04
CA GLU A 391 5.24 14.06 -26.76
C GLU A 391 4.85 14.51 -25.35
N LYS A 392 4.07 13.71 -24.60
CA LYS A 392 3.47 14.08 -23.31
C LYS A 392 3.63 13.04 -22.21
N CYS A 393 4.30 11.92 -22.46
CA CYS A 393 4.56 10.94 -21.42
C CYS A 393 5.65 11.46 -20.49
N ASP A 394 5.25 12.19 -19.46
CA ASP A 394 6.13 12.49 -18.33
C ASP A 394 6.34 11.17 -17.57
N PRO A 395 7.59 10.64 -17.51
CA PRO A 395 7.90 9.43 -16.75
C PRO A 395 7.50 9.56 -15.26
N THR A 396 7.33 10.78 -14.78
CA THR A 396 6.92 11.09 -13.42
C THR A 396 5.40 11.31 -13.25
N ASP A 397 4.57 11.10 -14.29
CA ASP A 397 3.10 11.12 -14.14
C ASP A 397 2.59 9.88 -13.42
N PHE A 398 2.82 9.83 -12.10
CA PHE A 398 2.34 8.77 -11.22
C PHE A 398 0.84 8.80 -10.95
N TYR A 399 0.13 9.83 -11.42
CA TYR A 399 -1.31 9.99 -11.16
C TYR A 399 -2.19 9.15 -12.07
N LYS A 400 -1.68 8.69 -13.21
CA LYS A 400 -2.45 7.94 -14.19
C LYS A 400 -2.94 6.59 -13.63
N THR A 401 -2.08 5.89 -12.89
CA THR A 401 -2.40 4.58 -12.31
C THR A 401 -2.94 4.65 -10.88
N LEU A 402 -2.86 5.79 -10.22
CA LEU A 402 -3.18 5.98 -8.79
C LEU A 402 -2.41 5.05 -7.84
N ALA A 403 -1.42 4.29 -8.30
CA ALA A 403 -0.66 3.35 -7.47
C ALA A 403 0.09 4.05 -6.34
N PHE A 404 0.54 5.28 -6.57
CA PHE A 404 1.14 6.14 -5.55
C PHE A 404 0.14 7.10 -4.88
N GLY A 405 -1.15 6.94 -5.16
CA GLY A 405 -2.17 7.88 -4.73
C GLY A 405 -2.06 9.24 -5.42
N ALA A 406 -2.66 10.26 -4.84
CA ALA A 406 -2.63 11.63 -5.37
C ALA A 406 -2.77 12.67 -4.27
N GLY A 407 -2.46 13.95 -4.59
CA GLY A 407 -2.62 15.09 -3.71
C GLY A 407 -1.65 15.08 -2.53
N LYS A 408 -2.05 15.69 -1.41
CA LYS A 408 -1.21 15.83 -0.22
C LYS A 408 -0.73 14.53 0.41
N ARG A 409 -1.42 13.44 0.13
CA ARG A 409 -1.14 12.09 0.63
C ARG A 409 -0.55 11.15 -0.44
N ALA A 410 -0.09 11.70 -1.55
CA ALA A 410 0.65 10.91 -2.54
C ALA A 410 1.91 10.31 -1.90
N CYS A 411 2.35 9.16 -2.38
CA CYS A 411 3.53 8.47 -1.86
C CYS A 411 4.75 9.40 -1.85
N ALA A 412 5.47 9.43 -0.74
CA ALA A 412 6.69 10.23 -0.60
C ALA A 412 7.83 9.63 -1.43
N GLY A 413 7.87 8.29 -1.55
CA GLY A 413 8.91 7.52 -2.22
C GLY A 413 8.65 7.24 -3.71
N SER A 414 7.71 7.91 -4.38
CA SER A 414 7.33 7.59 -5.76
C SER A 414 8.51 7.71 -6.74
N LEU A 415 9.29 8.79 -6.67
CA LEU A 415 10.46 8.97 -7.52
C LEU A 415 11.53 7.92 -7.21
N GLN A 416 11.83 7.68 -5.95
CA GLN A 416 12.79 6.68 -5.53
C GLN A 416 12.39 5.27 -5.97
N ALA A 417 11.11 4.90 -5.81
CA ALA A 417 10.59 3.63 -6.28
C ALA A 417 10.79 3.46 -7.79
N MET A 418 10.52 4.50 -8.59
CA MET A 418 10.77 4.49 -10.03
C MET A 418 12.26 4.27 -10.33
N LEU A 419 13.15 5.02 -9.70
CA LEU A 419 14.61 4.91 -9.92
C LEU A 419 15.09 3.48 -9.58
N ILE A 420 14.73 2.94 -8.43
CA ILE A 420 15.17 1.61 -7.99
C ILE A 420 14.57 0.52 -8.88
N VAL A 421 13.25 0.54 -9.13
CA VAL A 421 12.56 -0.49 -9.91
C VAL A 421 13.05 -0.48 -11.36
N CYS A 422 13.08 0.69 -12.00
CA CYS A 422 13.52 0.79 -13.40
C CYS A 422 14.99 0.37 -13.57
N THR A 423 15.89 0.85 -12.71
CA THR A 423 17.31 0.45 -12.77
C THR A 423 17.46 -1.06 -12.52
N SER A 424 16.72 -1.62 -11.57
CA SER A 424 16.75 -3.07 -11.28
C SER A 424 16.23 -3.90 -12.46
N ILE A 425 15.05 -3.59 -13.00
CA ILE A 425 14.49 -4.30 -14.16
C ILE A 425 15.43 -4.17 -15.35
N GLY A 426 15.90 -2.94 -15.63
CA GLY A 426 16.82 -2.68 -16.73
C GLY A 426 18.10 -3.48 -16.62
N ARG A 427 18.68 -3.56 -15.42
CA ARG A 427 19.87 -4.32 -15.12
C ARG A 427 19.69 -5.83 -15.29
N LEU A 428 18.60 -6.35 -14.75
CA LEU A 428 18.25 -7.77 -14.82
C LEU A 428 18.03 -8.22 -16.26
N VAL A 429 17.38 -7.39 -17.10
CA VAL A 429 17.14 -7.67 -18.52
C VAL A 429 18.40 -7.45 -19.37
N GLN A 430 19.23 -6.49 -19.01
CA GLN A 430 20.51 -6.25 -19.68
C GLN A 430 21.46 -7.44 -19.56
N GLU A 431 21.51 -8.07 -18.38
CA GLU A 431 22.45 -9.17 -18.12
C GLU A 431 21.92 -10.55 -18.46
N PHE A 432 20.60 -10.77 -18.30
CA PHE A 432 19.99 -12.09 -18.46
C PHE A 432 18.75 -12.05 -19.34
N GLU A 433 18.57 -13.13 -20.09
CA GLU A 433 17.28 -13.52 -20.65
C GLU A 433 16.54 -14.34 -19.60
N TRP A 434 15.33 -13.92 -19.27
CA TRP A 434 14.46 -14.50 -18.24
C TRP A 434 13.37 -15.34 -18.90
N ARG A 435 13.17 -16.57 -18.45
CA ARG A 435 12.12 -17.46 -18.96
C ARG A 435 11.40 -18.14 -17.79
N LEU A 436 10.09 -18.29 -17.91
CA LEU A 436 9.35 -19.12 -16.97
C LEU A 436 9.65 -20.61 -17.24
N PRO A 437 9.73 -21.46 -16.18
CA PRO A 437 9.74 -22.91 -16.36
C PRO A 437 8.40 -23.37 -16.96
N ARG A 438 8.36 -24.58 -17.52
CA ARG A 438 7.13 -25.15 -18.09
C ARG A 438 6.03 -25.19 -17.02
N GLY A 439 4.84 -24.66 -17.33
CA GLY A 439 3.70 -24.55 -16.41
C GLY A 439 3.72 -23.32 -15.49
N GLY A 440 4.79 -22.54 -15.44
CA GLY A 440 4.86 -21.30 -14.64
C GLY A 440 4.00 -20.14 -15.15
N GLU A 441 3.45 -20.28 -16.36
CA GLU A 441 2.57 -19.26 -16.99
C GLU A 441 1.20 -19.14 -16.30
N GLU A 442 0.75 -20.20 -15.63
CA GLU A 442 -0.54 -20.24 -14.93
C GLU A 442 -0.48 -19.67 -13.52
N GLU A 443 0.73 -19.41 -12.99
CA GLU A 443 0.95 -18.89 -11.64
C GLU A 443 0.72 -17.38 -11.53
N ASN A 444 -0.46 -16.92 -11.96
CA ASN A 444 -0.83 -15.51 -12.05
C ASN A 444 -1.76 -15.05 -10.89
N ASP A 445 -1.83 -15.81 -9.80
CA ASP A 445 -2.65 -15.42 -8.65
C ASP A 445 -1.84 -14.63 -7.61
N ASP A 446 -2.55 -13.76 -6.89
CA ASP A 446 -1.98 -12.85 -5.91
C ASP A 446 -2.43 -13.18 -4.48
N THR A 447 -1.71 -12.69 -3.50
CA THR A 447 -2.16 -12.65 -2.11
C THR A 447 -2.54 -11.21 -1.76
N ALA A 448 -3.60 -11.04 -0.98
CA ALA A 448 -3.94 -9.76 -0.39
C ALA A 448 -3.60 -9.80 1.09
N THR A 449 -2.39 -9.38 1.40
CA THR A 449 -1.97 -9.02 2.74
C THR A 449 -1.93 -7.49 2.85
N PHE A 450 -0.91 -6.91 3.42
CA PHE A 450 -0.68 -5.46 3.38
C PHE A 450 -0.37 -4.99 1.95
N THR A 451 0.38 -5.80 1.19
CA THR A 451 0.68 -5.62 -0.23
C THR A 451 0.20 -6.82 -1.06
N THR A 452 0.16 -6.65 -2.37
CA THR A 452 -0.39 -7.62 -3.33
C THR A 452 0.74 -8.48 -3.93
N HIS A 453 1.32 -9.36 -3.12
CA HIS A 453 2.35 -10.29 -3.57
C HIS A 453 1.82 -11.35 -4.54
N LYS A 454 2.69 -11.90 -5.37
CA LYS A 454 2.42 -13.17 -6.06
C LYS A 454 2.17 -14.28 -5.03
N LEU A 455 1.12 -15.07 -5.26
CA LEU A 455 0.82 -16.24 -4.42
C LEU A 455 1.98 -17.26 -4.47
N HIS A 456 2.51 -17.49 -5.65
CA HIS A 456 3.70 -18.29 -5.89
C HIS A 456 4.85 -17.37 -6.30
N PRO A 457 5.93 -17.28 -5.51
CA PRO A 457 7.10 -16.47 -5.86
C PRO A 457 7.64 -16.79 -7.25
N LEU A 458 8.16 -15.76 -7.94
CA LEU A 458 8.72 -15.95 -9.27
C LEU A 458 9.92 -16.88 -9.21
N HIS A 459 9.81 -18.01 -9.92
CA HIS A 459 10.92 -18.89 -10.26
C HIS A 459 11.20 -18.74 -11.76
N ALA A 460 12.41 -18.41 -12.14
CA ALA A 460 12.78 -18.19 -13.53
C ALA A 460 14.09 -18.87 -13.90
N ILE A 461 14.17 -19.31 -15.14
CA ILE A 461 15.39 -19.83 -15.76
C ILE A 461 16.13 -18.62 -16.36
N LEU A 462 17.38 -18.47 -15.99
CA LEU A 462 18.23 -17.36 -16.42
C LEU A 462 19.22 -17.86 -17.47
N LYS A 463 19.30 -17.13 -18.60
CA LYS A 463 20.34 -17.33 -19.61
C LYS A 463 21.14 -16.04 -19.73
N PRO A 464 22.45 -16.05 -19.41
CA PRO A 464 23.29 -14.88 -19.57
C PRO A 464 23.27 -14.33 -21.00
N ARG A 465 23.15 -13.03 -21.14
CA ARG A 465 23.32 -12.36 -22.43
C ARG A 465 24.80 -12.04 -22.62
N ASN A 466 25.40 -12.63 -23.62
CA ASN A 466 26.84 -12.55 -23.91
C ASN A 466 27.25 -11.10 -24.29
N HIS A 467 27.50 -10.27 -23.29
CA HIS A 467 28.14 -8.97 -23.46
C HIS A 467 29.59 -8.90 -22.98
N TYR A 468 30.03 -9.96 -22.28
CA TYR A 468 31.43 -10.10 -21.88
C TYR A 468 31.97 -11.37 -22.48
N SER A 469 32.66 -11.25 -23.63
CA SER A 469 33.76 -12.17 -23.88
C SER A 469 34.67 -12.07 -22.66
N LEU A 470 34.73 -13.18 -21.90
CA LEU A 470 35.72 -13.36 -20.85
C LEU A 470 37.09 -13.00 -21.48
N VAL A 471 37.58 -11.81 -21.19
CA VAL A 471 39.01 -11.53 -21.35
C VAL A 471 39.66 -12.39 -20.28
N SER A 472 40.14 -13.52 -20.74
CA SER A 472 40.98 -14.49 -20.01
C SER A 472 42.21 -13.83 -19.40
#